data_8fbc88a636234c64eccd554326de78ea
#
_entry.id   8fbc88a636234c64eccd554326de78ea
#
_cell.length_a   1.000
_cell.length_b   1.000
_cell.length_c   1.000
_cell.angle_alpha   90.00
_cell.angle_beta   90.00
_cell.angle_gamma   90.00
#
_symmetry.space_group_name_H-M   'P 1'
#
loop_
_entity.id
_entity.type
_entity.pdbx_description
1 polymer ?
#
loop_
_entity_poly.entity_id
_entity_poly.type
_entity_poly.pdbx_seq_one_letter_code
_entity_poly.pdbx_strand_id
1 'polypeptide(L)'
;MVPPLIELTGATKRFPSGSGSVHTAVRDLTMTVQPGEFVAVVGPTGCGKSTTLSLVSGLQPPSAGRVRVNGEDVKSIPDGVGYMFQTDAVMPWRSVLENVASGPRFRGVPKAEARAQAVDWIARVGLAGFEKYYPHQLSGGMRKRVALAQTLVTKPKILLMDEPFSALDVQTRALMQDELLRLWSGSGAAVIFVTHDLDEAIALADKVVVLTTGPATVKDVFEIPLERPRKVEELRLTEDFRKLYADIWESLRSEVDKAREKGASNVA
;
A
#
# COMPACT_ATOMS: atom_id res chain seq x y z
N MET A 1 -14.76 3.72 22.27
CA MET A 1 -13.96 3.85 21.04
C MET A 1 -13.41 2.49 20.69
N VAL A 2 -13.50 2.07 19.43
CA VAL A 2 -12.87 0.83 18.96
C VAL A 2 -11.36 1.05 18.95
N PRO A 3 -10.54 0.12 19.49
CA PRO A 3 -9.08 0.28 19.46
C PRO A 3 -8.59 0.25 18.00
N PRO A 4 -7.52 1.01 17.68
CA PRO A 4 -6.94 1.00 16.34
C PRO A 4 -6.39 -0.39 15.99
N LEU A 5 -6.51 -0.77 14.71
CA LEU A 5 -5.98 -2.05 14.22
C LEU A 5 -4.46 -1.98 14.03
N ILE A 6 -3.97 -0.81 13.60
CA ILE A 6 -2.55 -0.52 13.43
C ILE A 6 -2.22 0.75 14.23
N GLU A 7 -1.15 0.71 15.01
CA GLU A 7 -0.67 1.82 15.81
C GLU A 7 0.86 1.92 15.70
N LEU A 8 1.33 3.07 15.28
CA LEU A 8 2.73 3.46 15.37
C LEU A 8 2.82 4.60 16.39
N THR A 9 3.71 4.47 17.39
CA THR A 9 3.91 5.45 18.45
C THR A 9 5.39 5.77 18.55
N GLY A 10 5.78 6.97 18.09
CA GLY A 10 7.17 7.41 18.08
C GLY A 10 8.10 6.49 17.29
N ALA A 11 7.57 5.77 16.29
CA ALA A 11 8.33 4.76 15.56
C ALA A 11 9.49 5.39 14.80
N THR A 12 10.70 4.86 15.04
CA THR A 12 11.94 5.33 14.42
C THR A 12 12.66 4.15 13.77
N LYS A 13 13.14 4.33 12.53
CA LYS A 13 13.96 3.33 11.85
C LYS A 13 15.26 3.94 11.37
N ARG A 14 16.37 3.30 11.78
CA ARG A 14 17.73 3.64 11.41
C ARG A 14 18.37 2.47 10.70
N PHE A 15 19.15 2.77 9.67
CA PHE A 15 19.94 1.79 8.93
C PHE A 15 21.42 2.14 9.05
N PRO A 16 22.30 1.16 9.30
CA PRO A 16 23.74 1.39 9.21
C PRO A 16 24.11 1.69 7.76
N SER A 17 24.92 2.72 7.56
CA SER A 17 25.51 3.05 6.26
C SER A 17 26.93 2.49 6.19
N GLY A 18 27.39 2.10 4.98
CA GLY A 18 28.72 1.49 4.77
C GLY A 18 29.91 2.37 5.17
N SER A 19 29.70 3.66 5.45
CA SER A 19 30.71 4.61 5.93
C SER A 19 30.79 4.73 7.45
N GLY A 20 30.11 3.85 8.21
CA GLY A 20 29.99 3.95 9.68
C GLY A 20 28.97 5.00 10.15
N SER A 21 28.36 5.73 9.22
CA SER A 21 27.27 6.64 9.51
C SER A 21 25.93 5.88 9.67
N VAL A 22 24.92 6.55 10.26
CA VAL A 22 23.59 5.99 10.45
C VAL A 22 22.59 6.82 9.64
N HIS A 23 21.93 6.20 8.69
CA HIS A 23 20.82 6.80 7.96
C HIS A 23 19.50 6.60 8.71
N THR A 24 18.82 7.69 9.05
CA THR A 24 17.47 7.63 9.66
C THR A 24 16.42 7.77 8.56
N ALA A 25 15.69 6.71 8.27
CA ALA A 25 14.65 6.71 7.24
C ALA A 25 13.30 7.21 7.79
N VAL A 26 12.96 6.82 9.04
CA VAL A 26 11.73 7.21 9.74
C VAL A 26 12.13 7.72 11.11
N ARG A 27 11.54 8.83 11.57
CA ARG A 27 11.80 9.43 12.88
C ARG A 27 10.51 9.81 13.55
N ASP A 28 10.32 9.31 14.79
CA ASP A 28 9.21 9.68 15.68
C ASP A 28 7.84 9.68 15.00
N LEU A 29 7.61 8.68 14.14
CA LEU A 29 6.38 8.59 13.35
C LEU A 29 5.27 8.03 14.22
N THR A 30 4.18 8.81 14.35
CA THR A 30 2.99 8.43 15.11
C THR A 30 1.76 8.51 14.20
N MET A 31 1.08 7.39 14.01
CA MET A 31 -0.16 7.29 13.24
C MET A 31 -0.96 6.07 13.66
N THR A 32 -2.26 6.11 13.42
CA THR A 32 -3.19 5.00 13.67
C THR A 32 -4.05 4.70 12.45
N VAL A 33 -4.45 3.42 12.29
CA VAL A 33 -5.42 3.00 11.29
C VAL A 33 -6.50 2.17 11.96
N GLN A 34 -7.77 2.53 11.73
CA GLN A 34 -8.91 1.84 12.30
C GLN A 34 -9.27 0.57 11.49
N PRO A 35 -9.98 -0.41 12.09
CA PRO A 35 -10.56 -1.50 11.32
C PRO A 35 -11.43 -0.97 10.16
N GLY A 36 -11.23 -1.49 8.95
CA GLY A 36 -11.98 -1.09 7.77
C GLY A 36 -11.65 0.32 7.23
N GLU A 37 -10.63 0.99 7.75
CA GLU A 37 -10.19 2.31 7.26
C GLU A 37 -9.17 2.17 6.12
N PHE A 38 -9.31 2.99 5.10
CA PHE A 38 -8.36 3.09 3.98
C PHE A 38 -7.51 4.36 4.17
N VAL A 39 -6.25 4.21 4.55
CA VAL A 39 -5.31 5.31 4.77
C VAL A 39 -4.31 5.37 3.63
N ALA A 40 -4.26 6.48 2.92
CA ALA A 40 -3.18 6.76 1.96
C ALA A 40 -2.02 7.48 2.65
N VAL A 41 -0.80 7.11 2.30
CA VAL A 41 0.44 7.74 2.78
C VAL A 41 1.16 8.34 1.59
N VAL A 42 1.30 9.66 1.58
CA VAL A 42 1.97 10.41 0.51
C VAL A 42 3.20 11.14 1.02
N GLY A 43 4.13 11.42 0.14
CA GLY A 43 5.37 12.14 0.47
C GLY A 43 6.40 12.03 -0.66
N PRO A 44 7.48 12.82 -0.62
CA PRO A 44 8.53 12.80 -1.63
C PRO A 44 9.16 11.41 -1.82
N THR A 45 9.74 11.18 -2.99
CA THR A 45 10.48 9.94 -3.26
C THR A 45 11.63 9.78 -2.28
N GLY A 46 11.81 8.57 -1.74
CA GLY A 46 12.88 8.27 -0.77
C GLY A 46 12.63 8.81 0.65
N CYS A 47 11.48 9.43 0.95
CA CYS A 47 11.24 9.98 2.30
C CYS A 47 11.08 8.93 3.41
N GLY A 48 10.73 7.66 3.10
CA GLY A 48 10.55 6.60 4.09
C GLY A 48 9.19 5.89 4.05
N LYS A 49 8.37 6.11 3.03
CA LYS A 49 7.03 5.48 2.86
C LYS A 49 7.08 3.96 2.92
N SER A 50 7.90 3.33 2.08
CA SER A 50 8.06 1.86 2.05
C SER A 50 8.67 1.33 3.35
N THR A 51 9.53 2.13 4.02
CA THR A 51 10.05 1.79 5.34
C THR A 51 8.93 1.75 6.39
N THR A 52 7.98 2.68 6.32
CA THR A 52 6.80 2.68 7.20
C THR A 52 5.97 1.41 7.01
N LEU A 53 5.72 0.98 5.77
CA LEU A 53 5.06 -0.31 5.49
C LEU A 53 5.86 -1.49 6.03
N SER A 54 7.20 -1.46 5.89
CA SER A 54 8.07 -2.52 6.39
C SER A 54 8.05 -2.65 7.92
N LEU A 55 7.87 -1.55 8.64
CA LEU A 55 7.67 -1.55 10.09
C LEU A 55 6.34 -2.20 10.49
N VAL A 56 5.24 -1.84 9.81
CA VAL A 56 3.91 -2.41 10.09
C VAL A 56 3.83 -3.88 9.73
N SER A 57 4.47 -4.30 8.63
CA SER A 57 4.49 -5.71 8.20
C SER A 57 5.39 -6.60 9.04
N GLY A 58 6.21 -6.05 9.93
CA GLY A 58 7.19 -6.81 10.71
C GLY A 58 8.41 -7.28 9.93
N LEU A 59 8.56 -6.86 8.66
CA LEU A 59 9.76 -7.14 7.86
C LEU A 59 10.99 -6.43 8.42
N GLN A 60 10.78 -5.30 9.09
CA GLN A 60 11.82 -4.54 9.76
C GLN A 60 11.37 -4.17 11.18
N PRO A 61 12.15 -4.48 12.24
CA PRO A 61 11.83 -3.98 13.57
C PRO A 61 12.13 -2.49 13.67
N PRO A 62 11.38 -1.72 14.48
CA PRO A 62 11.71 -0.34 14.78
C PRO A 62 13.03 -0.25 15.56
N SER A 63 13.81 0.81 15.35
CA SER A 63 15.03 1.10 16.13
C SER A 63 14.72 1.80 17.45
N ALA A 64 13.57 2.49 17.53
CA ALA A 64 13.00 3.10 18.74
C ALA A 64 11.50 3.32 18.52
N GLY A 65 10.76 3.59 19.60
CA GLY A 65 9.31 3.69 19.58
C GLY A 65 8.66 2.32 19.51
N ARG A 66 7.39 2.29 19.07
CA ARG A 66 6.58 1.07 19.10
C ARG A 66 5.70 0.97 17.87
N VAL A 67 5.50 -0.27 17.38
CA VAL A 67 4.53 -0.61 16.33
C VAL A 67 3.65 -1.75 16.84
N ARG A 68 2.35 -1.57 16.77
CA ARG A 68 1.36 -2.57 17.18
C ARG A 68 0.40 -2.90 16.05
N VAL A 69 0.02 -4.14 15.99
CA VAL A 69 -1.02 -4.68 15.11
C VAL A 69 -1.96 -5.54 15.95
N ASN A 70 -3.26 -5.31 15.86
CA ASN A 70 -4.26 -5.95 16.73
C ASN A 70 -3.97 -5.76 18.25
N GLY A 71 -3.37 -4.64 18.65
CA GLY A 71 -2.99 -4.37 20.03
C GLY A 71 -1.71 -5.04 20.50
N GLU A 72 -1.08 -5.90 19.68
CA GLU A 72 0.16 -6.61 19.99
C GLU A 72 1.38 -5.95 19.34
N ASP A 73 2.51 -5.93 20.06
CA ASP A 73 3.77 -5.40 19.53
C ASP A 73 4.26 -6.27 18.36
N VAL A 74 4.58 -5.63 17.25
CA VAL A 74 5.09 -6.30 16.03
C VAL A 74 6.53 -6.74 16.24
N LYS A 75 6.74 -8.05 16.40
CA LYS A 75 8.06 -8.70 16.54
C LYS A 75 8.43 -9.56 15.34
N SER A 76 7.45 -9.97 14.56
CA SER A 76 7.55 -10.75 13.33
C SER A 76 6.38 -10.37 12.42
N ILE A 77 6.23 -11.03 11.28
CA ILE A 77 5.11 -10.76 10.36
C ILE A 77 3.80 -11.12 11.08
N PRO A 78 2.90 -10.14 11.32
CA PRO A 78 1.64 -10.41 12.00
C PRO A 78 0.69 -11.24 11.13
N ASP A 79 -0.16 -12.05 11.77
CA ASP A 79 -1.18 -12.80 11.08
C ASP A 79 -2.21 -11.87 10.41
N GLY A 80 -2.69 -12.28 9.23
CA GLY A 80 -3.71 -11.55 8.50
C GLY A 80 -3.19 -10.32 7.74
N VAL A 81 -1.88 -10.11 7.64
CA VAL A 81 -1.28 -9.09 6.78
C VAL A 81 -1.13 -9.62 5.35
N GLY A 82 -1.63 -8.85 4.38
CA GLY A 82 -1.32 -8.97 2.97
C GLY A 82 -0.42 -7.82 2.52
N TYR A 83 0.63 -8.11 1.76
CA TYR A 83 1.55 -7.09 1.26
C TYR A 83 1.61 -7.12 -0.26
N MET A 84 1.34 -5.99 -0.89
CA MET A 84 1.54 -5.79 -2.33
C MET A 84 2.73 -4.87 -2.54
N PHE A 85 3.81 -5.43 -3.08
CA PHE A 85 5.06 -4.71 -3.33
C PHE A 85 4.98 -3.82 -4.57
N GLN A 86 5.82 -2.80 -4.63
CA GLN A 86 5.99 -1.94 -5.81
C GLN A 86 6.35 -2.75 -7.06
N THR A 87 7.29 -3.68 -6.91
CA THR A 87 7.62 -4.64 -7.96
C THR A 87 6.69 -5.86 -7.90
N ASP A 88 6.40 -6.46 -9.05
CA ASP A 88 5.52 -7.61 -9.09
C ASP A 88 6.17 -8.81 -8.36
N ALA A 89 5.64 -9.15 -7.18
CA ALA A 89 6.09 -10.33 -6.41
C ALA A 89 5.47 -11.62 -6.95
N VAL A 90 5.29 -11.70 -8.28
CA VAL A 90 4.76 -12.87 -8.97
C VAL A 90 5.92 -13.81 -9.29
N MET A 91 5.82 -15.07 -8.86
CA MET A 91 6.86 -16.09 -9.08
C MET A 91 6.95 -16.45 -10.57
N PRO A 92 8.07 -16.14 -11.25
CA PRO A 92 8.15 -16.25 -12.71
C PRO A 92 8.11 -17.70 -13.23
N TRP A 93 8.44 -18.68 -12.40
CA TRP A 93 8.40 -20.12 -12.70
C TRP A 93 7.08 -20.80 -12.38
N ARG A 94 6.07 -20.05 -11.94
CA ARG A 94 4.72 -20.55 -11.64
C ARG A 94 3.71 -19.95 -12.59
N SER A 95 2.69 -20.74 -12.93
CA SER A 95 1.53 -20.23 -13.67
C SER A 95 0.72 -19.23 -12.84
N VAL A 96 -0.19 -18.50 -13.49
CA VAL A 96 -1.13 -17.58 -12.82
C VAL A 96 -1.87 -18.31 -11.68
N LEU A 97 -2.43 -19.48 -11.97
CA LEU A 97 -3.14 -20.30 -10.99
C LEU A 97 -2.26 -20.69 -9.79
N GLU A 98 -1.03 -21.09 -10.05
CA GLU A 98 -0.10 -21.49 -9.00
C GLU A 98 0.39 -20.31 -8.17
N ASN A 99 0.55 -19.14 -8.79
CA ASN A 99 0.84 -17.90 -8.10
C ASN A 99 -0.28 -17.53 -7.12
N VAL A 100 -1.52 -17.44 -7.60
CA VAL A 100 -2.66 -17.07 -6.77
C VAL A 100 -2.93 -18.13 -5.68
N ALA A 101 -2.82 -19.42 -6.01
CA ALA A 101 -3.00 -20.51 -5.03
C ALA A 101 -1.89 -20.59 -3.97
N SER A 102 -0.76 -19.89 -4.15
CA SER A 102 0.39 -20.01 -3.26
C SER A 102 0.10 -19.50 -1.84
N GLY A 103 -0.59 -18.37 -1.70
CA GLY A 103 -0.94 -17.79 -0.40
C GLY A 103 -1.73 -18.74 0.50
N PRO A 104 -2.89 -19.25 0.07
CA PRO A 104 -3.64 -20.27 0.80
C PRO A 104 -2.82 -21.53 1.08
N ARG A 105 -2.01 -21.99 0.12
CA ARG A 105 -1.15 -23.16 0.28
C ARG A 105 -0.13 -22.98 1.39
N PHE A 106 0.51 -21.83 1.50
CA PHE A 106 1.47 -21.53 2.56
C PHE A 106 0.81 -21.44 3.95
N ARG A 107 -0.51 -21.19 3.98
CA ARG A 107 -1.33 -21.22 5.20
C ARG A 107 -1.92 -22.61 5.50
N GLY A 108 -1.49 -23.66 4.80
CA GLY A 108 -1.91 -25.04 5.05
C GLY A 108 -3.22 -25.46 4.38
N VAL A 109 -3.84 -24.61 3.55
CA VAL A 109 -5.07 -24.97 2.83
C VAL A 109 -4.78 -26.12 1.85
N PRO A 110 -5.63 -27.18 1.79
CA PRO A 110 -5.45 -28.29 0.87
C PRO A 110 -5.35 -27.84 -0.59
N LYS A 111 -4.54 -28.55 -1.40
CA LYS A 111 -4.24 -28.16 -2.79
C LYS A 111 -5.48 -27.95 -3.66
N ALA A 112 -6.45 -28.83 -3.56
CA ALA A 112 -7.69 -28.75 -4.33
C ALA A 112 -8.50 -27.49 -3.99
N GLU A 113 -8.64 -27.22 -2.70
CA GLU A 113 -9.35 -26.03 -2.19
C GLU A 113 -8.64 -24.73 -2.54
N ALA A 114 -7.32 -24.66 -2.34
CA ALA A 114 -6.51 -23.50 -2.72
C ALA A 114 -6.60 -23.18 -4.22
N ARG A 115 -6.66 -24.23 -5.07
CA ARG A 115 -6.88 -24.05 -6.52
C ARG A 115 -8.28 -23.54 -6.84
N ALA A 116 -9.31 -24.03 -6.16
CA ALA A 116 -10.67 -23.55 -6.37
C ALA A 116 -10.80 -22.06 -5.97
N GLN A 117 -10.26 -21.68 -4.82
CA GLN A 117 -10.20 -20.28 -4.38
C GLN A 117 -9.43 -19.40 -5.41
N ALA A 118 -8.30 -19.90 -5.91
CA ALA A 118 -7.50 -19.16 -6.90
C ALA A 118 -8.25 -18.96 -8.23
N VAL A 119 -8.99 -19.94 -8.72
CA VAL A 119 -9.80 -19.81 -9.95
C VAL A 119 -10.85 -18.70 -9.77
N ASP A 120 -11.57 -18.68 -8.63
CA ASP A 120 -12.55 -17.64 -8.33
C ASP A 120 -11.89 -16.23 -8.32
N TRP A 121 -10.75 -16.08 -7.65
CA TRP A 121 -10.04 -14.79 -7.60
C TRP A 121 -9.47 -14.36 -8.96
N ILE A 122 -8.97 -15.30 -9.76
CA ILE A 122 -8.51 -15.04 -11.14
C ILE A 122 -9.66 -14.49 -11.99
N ALA A 123 -10.85 -15.07 -11.87
CA ALA A 123 -12.03 -14.58 -12.55
C ALA A 123 -12.44 -13.17 -12.06
N ARG A 124 -12.41 -12.93 -10.73
CA ARG A 124 -12.74 -11.61 -10.14
C ARG A 124 -11.83 -10.49 -10.64
N VAL A 125 -10.54 -10.76 -10.86
CA VAL A 125 -9.61 -9.77 -11.40
C VAL A 125 -9.61 -9.71 -12.93
N GLY A 126 -10.57 -10.35 -13.60
CA GLY A 126 -10.74 -10.31 -15.06
C GLY A 126 -9.66 -11.08 -15.83
N LEU A 127 -9.13 -12.15 -15.24
CA LEU A 127 -8.10 -13.02 -15.85
C LEU A 127 -8.58 -14.44 -16.13
N ALA A 128 -9.91 -14.67 -16.21
CA ALA A 128 -10.46 -15.95 -16.61
C ALA A 128 -9.90 -16.39 -17.96
N GLY A 129 -9.45 -17.65 -18.07
CA GLY A 129 -8.79 -18.20 -19.25
C GLY A 129 -7.26 -18.07 -19.27
N PHE A 130 -6.67 -17.31 -18.34
CA PHE A 130 -5.22 -17.14 -18.23
C PHE A 130 -4.57 -17.98 -17.12
N GLU A 131 -5.29 -18.94 -16.53
CA GLU A 131 -4.84 -19.72 -15.37
C GLU A 131 -3.54 -20.47 -15.60
N LYS A 132 -3.30 -20.93 -16.85
CA LYS A 132 -2.13 -21.70 -17.25
C LYS A 132 -0.97 -20.85 -17.76
N TYR A 133 -1.17 -19.54 -17.94
CA TYR A 133 -0.12 -18.65 -18.45
C TYR A 133 0.91 -18.36 -17.37
N TYR A 134 2.13 -18.10 -17.82
CA TYR A 134 3.26 -17.69 -16.97
C TYR A 134 3.44 -16.18 -16.98
N PRO A 135 4.06 -15.57 -15.95
CA PRO A 135 4.22 -14.11 -15.84
C PRO A 135 4.85 -13.44 -17.08
N HIS A 136 5.81 -14.09 -17.74
CA HIS A 136 6.45 -13.58 -18.95
C HIS A 136 5.53 -13.52 -20.18
N GLN A 137 4.39 -14.19 -20.15
CA GLN A 137 3.37 -14.19 -21.21
C GLN A 137 2.28 -13.13 -20.97
N LEU A 138 2.36 -12.38 -19.87
CA LEU A 138 1.36 -11.41 -19.42
C LEU A 138 1.84 -9.97 -19.63
N SER A 139 0.91 -9.06 -19.92
CA SER A 139 1.18 -7.61 -19.85
C SER A 139 1.48 -7.15 -18.42
N GLY A 140 2.05 -5.95 -18.25
CA GLY A 140 2.29 -5.37 -16.93
C GLY A 140 1.02 -5.27 -16.08
N GLY A 141 -0.08 -4.79 -16.68
CA GLY A 141 -1.38 -4.71 -16.01
C GLY A 141 -1.93 -6.08 -15.62
N MET A 142 -1.78 -7.10 -16.47
CA MET A 142 -2.18 -8.47 -16.13
C MET A 142 -1.37 -9.02 -14.95
N ARG A 143 -0.05 -8.79 -14.91
CA ARG A 143 0.78 -9.19 -13.75
C ARG A 143 0.34 -8.51 -12.46
N LYS A 144 0.00 -7.20 -12.50
CA LYS A 144 -0.53 -6.49 -11.32
C LYS A 144 -1.86 -7.09 -10.84
N ARG A 145 -2.76 -7.49 -11.75
CA ARG A 145 -3.99 -8.21 -11.39
C ARG A 145 -3.71 -9.57 -10.76
N VAL A 146 -2.71 -10.30 -11.24
CA VAL A 146 -2.27 -11.55 -10.58
C VAL A 146 -1.75 -11.27 -9.17
N ALA A 147 -0.90 -10.24 -8.98
CA ALA A 147 -0.40 -9.85 -7.65
C ALA A 147 -1.53 -9.43 -6.70
N LEU A 148 -2.53 -8.69 -7.20
CA LEU A 148 -3.72 -8.33 -6.44
C LEU A 148 -4.52 -9.57 -6.01
N ALA A 149 -4.81 -10.48 -6.95
CA ALA A 149 -5.50 -11.74 -6.64
C ALA A 149 -4.72 -12.61 -5.65
N GLN A 150 -3.38 -12.71 -5.82
CA GLN A 150 -2.48 -13.45 -4.92
C GLN A 150 -2.52 -12.90 -3.49
N THR A 151 -2.65 -11.58 -3.33
CA THR A 151 -2.73 -10.95 -2.02
C THR A 151 -4.12 -11.12 -1.41
N LEU A 152 -5.18 -10.82 -2.16
CA LEU A 152 -6.56 -10.79 -1.66
C LEU A 152 -7.16 -12.18 -1.45
N VAL A 153 -6.71 -13.23 -2.15
CA VAL A 153 -7.18 -14.62 -1.95
C VAL A 153 -7.00 -15.10 -0.51
N THR A 154 -6.01 -14.54 0.20
CA THR A 154 -5.75 -14.86 1.60
C THR A 154 -6.70 -14.15 2.58
N LYS A 155 -7.62 -13.31 2.08
CA LYS A 155 -8.57 -12.51 2.87
C LYS A 155 -7.87 -11.78 4.03
N PRO A 156 -6.89 -10.91 3.73
CA PRO A 156 -6.13 -10.23 4.77
C PRO A 156 -7.03 -9.29 5.57
N LYS A 157 -6.76 -9.16 6.88
CA LYS A 157 -7.36 -8.13 7.74
C LYS A 157 -6.69 -6.77 7.58
N ILE A 158 -5.44 -6.79 7.17
CA ILE A 158 -4.60 -5.61 6.89
C ILE A 158 -3.99 -5.77 5.51
N LEU A 159 -4.16 -4.76 4.67
CA LEU A 159 -3.61 -4.70 3.32
C LEU A 159 -2.60 -3.57 3.24
N LEU A 160 -1.34 -3.91 3.03
CA LEU A 160 -0.24 -2.97 2.83
C LEU A 160 0.09 -2.92 1.34
N MET A 161 0.06 -1.74 0.73
CA MET A 161 0.26 -1.57 -0.71
C MET A 161 1.32 -0.49 -0.96
N ASP A 162 2.40 -0.86 -1.63
CA ASP A 162 3.52 0.03 -1.94
C ASP A 162 3.50 0.41 -3.43
N GLU A 163 3.01 1.59 -3.75
CA GLU A 163 2.88 2.14 -5.11
C GLU A 163 2.32 1.12 -6.14
N PRO A 164 1.17 0.47 -5.86
CA PRO A 164 0.71 -0.70 -6.62
C PRO A 164 0.38 -0.39 -8.09
N PHE A 165 0.11 0.88 -8.41
CA PHE A 165 -0.34 1.30 -9.73
C PHE A 165 0.68 2.15 -10.50
N SER A 166 1.86 2.42 -9.95
CA SER A 166 2.86 3.34 -10.52
C SER A 166 3.35 2.96 -11.93
N ALA A 167 3.33 1.66 -12.28
CA ALA A 167 3.79 1.15 -13.57
C ALA A 167 2.66 0.93 -14.59
N LEU A 168 1.42 1.40 -14.31
CA LEU A 168 0.27 1.21 -15.19
C LEU A 168 0.00 2.47 -16.03
N ASP A 169 -0.47 2.25 -17.27
CA ASP A 169 -1.06 3.31 -18.08
C ASP A 169 -2.36 3.85 -17.46
N VAL A 170 -2.78 5.04 -17.87
CA VAL A 170 -3.89 5.79 -17.27
C VAL A 170 -5.19 4.97 -17.24
N GLN A 171 -5.53 4.29 -18.34
CA GLN A 171 -6.80 3.56 -18.47
C GLN A 171 -6.78 2.29 -17.59
N THR A 172 -5.69 1.52 -17.66
CA THR A 172 -5.51 0.32 -16.83
C THR A 172 -5.49 0.69 -15.34
N ARG A 173 -4.89 1.82 -14.98
CA ARG A 173 -4.83 2.33 -13.60
C ARG A 173 -6.23 2.60 -13.06
N ALA A 174 -7.06 3.36 -13.79
CA ALA A 174 -8.43 3.68 -13.36
C ALA A 174 -9.25 2.40 -13.14
N LEU A 175 -9.20 1.46 -14.09
CA LEU A 175 -9.88 0.17 -13.95
C LEU A 175 -9.41 -0.62 -12.72
N MET A 176 -8.10 -0.59 -12.41
CA MET A 176 -7.54 -1.30 -11.26
C MET A 176 -7.91 -0.63 -9.93
N GLN A 177 -8.02 0.69 -9.91
CA GLN A 177 -8.47 1.46 -8.74
C GLN A 177 -9.94 1.15 -8.42
N ASP A 178 -10.81 1.17 -9.40
CA ASP A 178 -12.22 0.79 -9.23
C ASP A 178 -12.36 -0.66 -8.78
N GLU A 179 -11.57 -1.57 -9.36
CA GLU A 179 -11.57 -2.98 -8.98
C GLU A 179 -11.06 -3.18 -7.54
N LEU A 180 -10.01 -2.47 -7.13
CA LEU A 180 -9.53 -2.49 -5.75
C LEU A 180 -10.62 -2.04 -4.79
N LEU A 181 -11.28 -0.91 -5.06
CA LEU A 181 -12.37 -0.40 -4.22
C LEU A 181 -13.53 -1.40 -4.13
N ARG A 182 -13.90 -2.01 -5.26
CA ARG A 182 -14.96 -3.03 -5.31
C ARG A 182 -14.62 -4.27 -4.49
N LEU A 183 -13.38 -4.77 -4.58
CA LEU A 183 -12.92 -5.97 -3.86
C LEU A 183 -12.67 -5.70 -2.37
N TRP A 184 -12.24 -4.49 -2.04
CA TRP A 184 -12.02 -4.06 -0.65
C TRP A 184 -13.34 -3.73 0.07
N SER A 185 -14.31 -3.13 -0.62
CA SER A 185 -15.61 -2.77 -0.06
C SER A 185 -16.30 -4.01 0.55
N GLY A 186 -16.70 -3.89 1.81
CA GLY A 186 -17.32 -4.99 2.56
C GLY A 186 -16.34 -6.06 3.08
N SER A 187 -15.02 -5.96 2.82
CA SER A 187 -14.02 -6.87 3.37
C SER A 187 -13.72 -6.60 4.86
N GLY A 188 -13.93 -5.37 5.32
CA GLY A 188 -13.55 -4.91 6.66
C GLY A 188 -12.04 -4.79 6.88
N ALA A 189 -11.23 -4.99 5.84
CA ALA A 189 -9.77 -4.89 5.94
C ALA A 189 -9.33 -3.42 6.09
N ALA A 190 -8.39 -3.16 7.00
CA ALA A 190 -7.68 -1.90 7.07
C ALA A 190 -6.62 -1.83 5.96
N VAL A 191 -6.44 -0.67 5.35
CA VAL A 191 -5.49 -0.48 4.25
C VAL A 191 -4.50 0.63 4.59
N ILE A 192 -3.21 0.38 4.37
CA ILE A 192 -2.20 1.43 4.20
C ILE A 192 -1.73 1.38 2.75
N PHE A 193 -1.99 2.45 2.04
CA PHE A 193 -1.73 2.61 0.62
C PHE A 193 -0.69 3.70 0.39
N VAL A 194 0.51 3.32 0.03
CA VAL A 194 1.58 4.25 -0.31
C VAL A 194 1.49 4.63 -1.78
N THR A 195 1.47 5.92 -2.06
CA THR A 195 1.52 6.45 -3.42
C THR A 195 2.22 7.81 -3.46
N HIS A 196 2.66 8.21 -4.63
CA HIS A 196 3.10 9.58 -4.94
C HIS A 196 2.07 10.35 -5.76
N ASP A 197 0.94 9.73 -6.10
CA ASP A 197 -0.15 10.30 -6.88
C ASP A 197 -1.29 10.74 -5.95
N LEU A 198 -1.55 12.06 -5.89
CA LEU A 198 -2.60 12.63 -5.03
C LEU A 198 -4.00 12.27 -5.51
N ASP A 199 -4.19 12.10 -6.82
CA ASP A 199 -5.48 11.66 -7.35
C ASP A 199 -5.85 10.27 -6.81
N GLU A 200 -4.86 9.35 -6.76
CA GLU A 200 -5.06 8.03 -6.15
C GLU A 200 -5.37 8.14 -4.65
N ALA A 201 -4.58 8.93 -3.93
CA ALA A 201 -4.74 9.08 -2.49
C ALA A 201 -6.14 9.59 -2.12
N ILE A 202 -6.63 10.63 -2.81
CA ILE A 202 -7.96 11.23 -2.54
C ILE A 202 -9.09 10.32 -3.00
N ALA A 203 -8.96 9.70 -4.18
CA ALA A 203 -10.02 8.87 -4.73
C ALA A 203 -10.25 7.59 -3.92
N LEU A 204 -9.17 6.99 -3.37
CA LEU A 204 -9.25 5.68 -2.72
C LEU A 204 -9.41 5.77 -1.20
N ALA A 205 -8.75 6.73 -0.54
CA ALA A 205 -8.61 6.72 0.90
C ALA A 205 -9.74 7.43 1.66
N ASP A 206 -9.92 7.05 2.92
CA ASP A 206 -10.76 7.77 3.89
C ASP A 206 -9.93 8.84 4.61
N LYS A 207 -8.59 8.66 4.62
CA LYS A 207 -7.61 9.56 5.23
C LYS A 207 -6.33 9.60 4.42
N VAL A 208 -5.75 10.80 4.26
CA VAL A 208 -4.43 11.00 3.63
C VAL A 208 -3.45 11.52 4.67
N VAL A 209 -2.34 10.82 4.82
CA VAL A 209 -1.22 11.18 5.70
C VAL A 209 -0.08 11.69 4.85
N VAL A 210 0.32 12.95 5.04
CA VAL A 210 1.47 13.57 4.37
C VAL A 210 2.71 13.39 5.22
N LEU A 211 3.76 12.80 4.64
CA LEU A 211 5.06 12.63 5.29
C LEU A 211 6.05 13.73 4.89
N THR A 212 6.92 14.11 5.83
CA THR A 212 8.04 15.03 5.58
C THR A 212 9.09 14.40 4.66
N THR A 213 9.92 15.26 4.03
CA THR A 213 11.11 14.81 3.33
C THR A 213 12.15 14.28 4.32
N GLY A 214 12.64 13.07 4.13
CA GLY A 214 13.53 12.28 4.98
C GLY A 214 14.34 13.01 6.07
N PRO A 215 14.31 12.48 7.32
CA PRO A 215 13.58 11.29 7.78
C PRO A 215 12.07 11.51 7.85
N ALA A 216 11.29 10.47 7.45
CA ALA A 216 9.85 10.53 7.47
C ALA A 216 9.30 10.75 8.88
N THR A 217 8.47 11.76 9.04
CA THR A 217 7.54 11.94 10.15
C THR A 217 6.19 12.40 9.59
N VAL A 218 5.11 12.27 10.36
CA VAL A 218 3.80 12.79 9.93
C VAL A 218 3.86 14.32 9.95
N LYS A 219 3.54 14.93 8.81
CA LYS A 219 3.43 16.37 8.68
C LYS A 219 2.00 16.83 8.90
N ASP A 220 1.10 16.31 8.08
CA ASP A 220 -0.32 16.64 8.13
C ASP A 220 -1.16 15.38 7.90
N VAL A 221 -2.41 15.44 8.37
CA VAL A 221 -3.42 14.41 8.19
C VAL A 221 -4.70 15.06 7.68
N PHE A 222 -5.23 14.56 6.56
CA PHE A 222 -6.44 15.04 5.93
C PHE A 222 -7.51 13.96 5.93
N GLU A 223 -8.67 14.25 6.49
CA GLU A 223 -9.86 13.41 6.33
C GLU A 223 -10.45 13.61 4.93
N ILE A 224 -10.93 12.54 4.32
CA ILE A 224 -11.50 12.56 2.96
C ILE A 224 -12.99 12.24 3.05
N PRO A 225 -13.85 13.24 3.25
CA PRO A 225 -15.28 13.07 3.50
C PRO A 225 -16.07 12.81 2.20
N LEU A 226 -15.46 12.17 1.22
CA LEU A 226 -16.12 11.79 -0.02
C LEU A 226 -16.91 10.50 0.19
N GLU A 227 -18.18 10.49 -0.21
CA GLU A 227 -19.05 9.34 -0.04
C GLU A 227 -18.61 8.12 -0.85
N ARG A 228 -18.99 6.93 -0.39
CA ARG A 228 -18.82 5.65 -1.10
C ARG A 228 -20.18 5.10 -1.57
N PRO A 229 -20.31 4.39 -2.69
CA PRO A 229 -19.23 3.93 -3.59
C PRO A 229 -18.65 5.08 -4.42
N ARG A 230 -17.35 5.03 -4.68
CA ARG A 230 -16.64 6.03 -5.46
C ARG A 230 -16.33 5.49 -6.85
N LYS A 231 -16.52 6.35 -7.87
CA LYS A 231 -16.02 6.15 -9.21
C LYS A 231 -14.91 7.17 -9.46
N VAL A 232 -13.70 6.71 -9.61
CA VAL A 232 -12.49 7.55 -9.60
C VAL A 232 -12.54 8.64 -10.68
N GLU A 233 -13.00 8.32 -11.89
CA GLU A 233 -13.07 9.28 -12.98
C GLU A 233 -14.11 10.39 -12.74
N GLU A 234 -15.26 10.06 -12.15
CA GLU A 234 -16.33 11.03 -11.87
C GLU A 234 -15.95 11.97 -10.72
N LEU A 235 -15.27 11.44 -9.68
CA LEU A 235 -14.85 12.21 -8.52
C LEU A 235 -13.89 13.36 -8.85
N ARG A 236 -12.94 13.14 -9.77
CA ARG A 236 -11.95 14.15 -10.20
C ARG A 236 -12.58 15.42 -10.76
N LEU A 237 -13.82 15.36 -11.22
CA LEU A 237 -14.55 16.50 -11.80
C LEU A 237 -15.27 17.33 -10.73
N THR A 238 -15.38 16.83 -9.50
CA THR A 238 -16.11 17.50 -8.42
C THR A 238 -15.31 18.66 -7.80
N GLU A 239 -16.00 19.64 -7.23
CA GLU A 239 -15.39 20.78 -6.56
C GLU A 239 -14.70 20.35 -5.25
N ASP A 240 -15.34 19.45 -4.49
CA ASP A 240 -14.81 18.93 -3.24
C ASP A 240 -13.47 18.20 -3.46
N PHE A 241 -13.37 17.41 -4.52
CA PHE A 241 -12.11 16.74 -4.89
C PHE A 241 -11.01 17.75 -5.20
N ARG A 242 -11.34 18.79 -6.01
CA ARG A 242 -10.36 19.83 -6.37
C ARG A 242 -9.87 20.62 -5.16
N LYS A 243 -10.75 20.90 -4.20
CA LYS A 243 -10.38 21.57 -2.95
C LYS A 243 -9.45 20.70 -2.13
N LEU A 244 -9.79 19.44 -1.89
CA LEU A 244 -8.93 18.49 -1.18
C LEU A 244 -7.56 18.35 -1.85
N TYR A 245 -7.54 18.26 -3.18
CA TYR A 245 -6.29 18.20 -3.95
C TYR A 245 -5.43 19.44 -3.71
N ALA A 246 -6.00 20.63 -3.74
CA ALA A 246 -5.28 21.88 -3.52
C ALA A 246 -4.71 21.95 -2.10
N ASP A 247 -5.49 21.61 -1.08
CA ASP A 247 -5.09 21.64 0.33
C ASP A 247 -3.94 20.64 0.61
N ILE A 248 -4.08 19.41 0.11
CA ILE A 248 -3.04 18.38 0.28
C ILE A 248 -1.78 18.72 -0.51
N TRP A 249 -1.94 19.25 -1.74
CA TRP A 249 -0.82 19.68 -2.57
C TRP A 249 -0.03 20.82 -1.92
N GLU A 250 -0.68 21.79 -1.31
CA GLU A 250 -0.01 22.89 -0.60
C GLU A 250 0.90 22.35 0.53
N SER A 251 0.36 21.38 1.31
CA SER A 251 1.16 20.71 2.33
C SER A 251 2.34 19.94 1.72
N LEU A 252 2.10 19.13 0.68
CA LEU A 252 3.12 18.29 0.07
C LEU A 252 4.19 19.09 -0.67
N ARG A 253 3.81 20.16 -1.35
CA ARG A 253 4.70 21.00 -2.16
C ARG A 253 5.94 21.46 -1.41
N SER A 254 5.77 21.95 -0.18
CA SER A 254 6.89 22.40 0.63
C SER A 254 7.90 21.28 0.94
N GLU A 255 7.45 20.03 1.03
CA GLU A 255 8.31 18.87 1.26
C GLU A 255 9.01 18.42 -0.04
N VAL A 256 8.34 18.56 -1.18
CA VAL A 256 8.94 18.29 -2.50
C VAL A 256 10.06 19.32 -2.79
N ASP A 257 9.85 20.59 -2.49
CA ASP A 257 10.86 21.64 -2.69
C ASP A 257 12.09 21.40 -1.80
N LYS A 258 11.91 21.08 -0.52
CA LYS A 258 12.99 20.66 0.39
C LYS A 258 13.74 19.42 -0.10
N ALA A 259 13.04 18.45 -0.70
CA ALA A 259 13.66 17.25 -1.24
C ALA A 259 14.55 17.57 -2.45
N ARG A 260 14.11 18.48 -3.32
CA ARG A 260 14.89 18.96 -4.48
C ARG A 260 16.17 19.69 -4.05
N GLU A 261 16.08 20.59 -3.06
CA GLU A 261 17.22 21.30 -2.50
C GLU A 261 18.26 20.35 -1.90
N LYS A 262 17.82 19.34 -1.13
CA LYS A 262 18.71 18.30 -0.58
C LYS A 262 19.35 17.46 -1.67
N GLY A 263 18.62 17.10 -2.73
CA GLY A 263 19.15 16.35 -3.87
C GLY A 263 20.23 17.13 -4.62
N ALA A 264 20.04 18.43 -4.82
CA ALA A 264 21.02 19.30 -5.47
C ALA A 264 22.30 19.45 -4.64
N SER A 265 22.19 19.51 -3.31
CA SER A 265 23.36 19.64 -2.40
C SER A 265 24.22 18.36 -2.31
N ASN A 266 23.69 17.19 -2.68
CA ASN A 266 24.43 15.92 -2.67
C ASN A 266 25.16 15.61 -3.98
N VAL A 267 24.98 16.43 -5.03
CA VAL A 267 25.60 16.26 -6.37
C VAL A 267 26.72 17.29 -6.60
N ALA A 268 26.83 18.30 -5.74
CA ALA A 268 27.90 19.29 -5.74
C ALA A 268 29.02 18.90 -4.73
#